data_2cc15c4836936c56303810499984b60c
#
_entry.id   2cc15c4836936c56303810499984b60c
#
_cell.length_a   1.000
_cell.length_b   1.000
_cell.length_c   1.000
_cell.angle_alpha   90.00
_cell.angle_beta   90.00
_cell.angle_gamma   90.00
#
_symmetry.space_group_name_H-M   'P 1'
#
loop_
_entity.id
_entity.type
_entity.pdbx_description
1 polymer ?
#
loop_
_entity_poly.entity_id
_entity_poly.type
_entity_poly.pdbx_seq_one_letter_code
_entity_poly.pdbx_strand_id
1 'polypeptide(L)'
;MNLESFKNIDLNPTYGGFGNNLLIDFYSPLLSNAIKYQRSTAFFTGGLFSIVATSMKDFILENNGKIELVTSVIFNKEYLENLNQEANQDELIKALDNLIKYSNGKTVIEIIGALIANEKLEIKIAEVPIPGIHHEKVGIFTDNYGCSLSFSGSINETWSGWTVNSEEFKVFKSWDESSKYFTSDKDQFNDLWENNKTNVNVYSLSKAIEDKIISHADDTSIENLEKNIDLISGWRNLKFIQGIEPEKDIDFIYPDENKKRVLMNHQKSVLDDWKKNEFFGIIKHATGSGKTFT
;
A
#
# COMPACT_ATOMS: atom_id res chain seq x y z
N MET A 1 -26.42 -2.27 7.21
CA MET A 1 -26.26 -0.80 7.45
C MET A 1 -26.76 -0.03 6.25
N ASN A 2 -27.37 1.16 6.43
CA ASN A 2 -27.60 2.03 5.29
C ASN A 2 -26.27 2.70 4.94
N LEU A 3 -25.73 2.40 3.77
CA LEU A 3 -24.54 3.07 3.24
C LEU A 3 -24.82 4.57 3.09
N GLU A 4 -23.87 5.39 3.51
CA GLU A 4 -23.93 6.83 3.35
C GLU A 4 -23.26 7.24 2.04
N SER A 5 -23.88 8.19 1.31
CA SER A 5 -23.22 8.74 0.11
C SER A 5 -22.00 9.58 0.49
N PHE A 6 -20.93 9.48 -0.29
CA PHE A 6 -19.74 10.31 -0.12
C PHE A 6 -20.02 11.82 -0.16
N LYS A 7 -21.15 12.23 -0.75
CA LYS A 7 -21.58 13.64 -0.73
C LYS A 7 -21.90 14.16 0.67
N ASN A 8 -22.25 13.26 1.59
CA ASN A 8 -22.61 13.62 2.96
C ASN A 8 -21.40 13.59 3.92
N ILE A 9 -20.28 13.01 3.47
CA ILE A 9 -19.04 12.96 4.27
C ILE A 9 -18.32 14.30 4.10
N ASP A 10 -18.00 14.95 5.23
CA ASP A 10 -17.23 16.20 5.22
C ASP A 10 -15.76 15.89 4.90
N LEU A 11 -15.31 16.26 3.71
CA LEU A 11 -14.00 15.95 3.18
C LEU A 11 -13.23 17.22 2.82
N ASN A 12 -12.04 17.35 3.38
CA ASN A 12 -11.10 18.39 3.04
C ASN A 12 -10.51 18.19 1.63
N PRO A 13 -10.17 19.26 0.92
CA PRO A 13 -9.51 19.16 -0.39
C PRO A 13 -8.05 18.67 -0.30
N THR A 14 -7.48 18.71 0.90
CA THR A 14 -6.08 18.30 1.18
C THR A 14 -6.02 17.65 2.54
N TYR A 15 -5.27 16.58 2.62
CA TYR A 15 -4.92 15.89 3.86
C TYR A 15 -3.41 15.78 3.98
N GLY A 16 -2.90 15.90 5.21
CA GLY A 16 -1.47 15.79 5.51
C GLY A 16 -1.01 16.87 6.49
N GLY A 17 0.26 16.82 6.87
CA GLY A 17 0.83 17.73 7.86
C GLY A 17 0.34 17.48 9.28
N PHE A 18 0.58 18.47 10.15
CA PHE A 18 0.15 18.41 11.55
C PHE A 18 -1.31 18.84 11.66
N GLY A 19 -2.21 17.95 12.05
CA GLY A 19 -3.59 18.31 12.40
C GLY A 19 -4.69 17.39 11.88
N ASN A 20 -4.43 16.55 10.89
CA ASN A 20 -5.40 15.59 10.37
C ASN A 20 -4.98 14.16 10.74
N ASN A 21 -5.91 13.38 11.26
CA ASN A 21 -5.72 11.93 11.37
C ASN A 21 -6.20 11.29 10.06
N LEU A 22 -5.26 10.97 9.16
CA LEU A 22 -5.55 10.47 7.82
C LEU A 22 -6.45 9.22 7.82
N LEU A 23 -6.34 8.40 8.88
CA LEU A 23 -7.16 7.19 9.00
C LEU A 23 -8.60 7.52 9.43
N ILE A 24 -8.76 8.34 10.48
CA ILE A 24 -10.06 8.65 11.08
C ILE A 24 -10.82 9.66 10.21
N ASP A 25 -10.11 10.69 9.72
CA ASP A 25 -10.74 11.82 9.04
C ASP A 25 -10.97 11.56 7.54
N PHE A 26 -10.29 10.55 6.96
CA PHE A 26 -10.37 10.28 5.53
C PHE A 26 -10.59 8.79 5.20
N TYR A 27 -9.63 7.92 5.54
CA TYR A 27 -9.61 6.56 5.00
C TYR A 27 -10.76 5.70 5.53
N SER A 28 -10.94 5.67 6.85
CA SER A 28 -11.96 4.82 7.48
C SER A 28 -13.39 5.19 7.08
N PRO A 29 -13.83 6.46 7.11
CA PRO A 29 -15.20 6.80 6.71
C PRO A 29 -15.47 6.52 5.23
N LEU A 30 -14.47 6.69 4.35
CA LEU A 30 -14.65 6.35 2.94
C LEU A 30 -14.71 4.84 2.74
N LEU A 31 -13.80 4.09 3.35
CA LEU A 31 -13.76 2.63 3.19
C LEU A 31 -15.05 1.99 3.72
N SER A 32 -15.57 2.41 4.89
CA SER A 32 -16.83 1.88 5.45
C SER A 32 -18.06 2.12 4.56
N ASN A 33 -18.03 3.12 3.68
CA ASN A 33 -19.14 3.46 2.80
C ASN A 33 -18.87 3.14 1.32
N ALA A 34 -17.72 2.59 0.98
CA ALA A 34 -17.34 2.22 -0.38
C ALA A 34 -17.89 0.85 -0.78
N ILE A 35 -18.07 0.67 -2.09
CA ILE A 35 -18.27 -0.63 -2.74
C ILE A 35 -17.08 -1.01 -3.64
N LYS A 36 -16.22 -0.04 -3.95
CA LYS A 36 -15.01 -0.27 -4.74
C LYS A 36 -13.87 0.62 -4.26
N TYR A 37 -12.69 0.03 -4.14
CA TYR A 37 -11.44 0.72 -3.88
C TYR A 37 -10.42 0.35 -4.94
N GLN A 38 -9.93 1.34 -5.69
CA GLN A 38 -8.90 1.20 -6.72
C GLN A 38 -7.65 1.93 -6.25
N ARG A 39 -6.50 1.25 -6.32
CA ARG A 39 -5.25 1.79 -5.80
C ARG A 39 -4.07 1.55 -6.72
N SER A 40 -3.37 2.62 -7.11
CA SER A 40 -2.02 2.57 -7.65
C SER A 40 -1.04 3.04 -6.59
N THR A 41 0.00 2.26 -6.29
CA THR A 41 1.00 2.56 -5.26
C THR A 41 2.35 1.94 -5.59
N ALA A 42 3.43 2.54 -5.15
CA ALA A 42 4.74 1.92 -5.32
C ALA A 42 4.95 0.71 -4.40
N PHE A 43 4.41 0.79 -3.19
CA PHE A 43 4.59 -0.22 -2.14
C PHE A 43 3.25 -0.61 -1.53
N PHE A 44 3.04 -1.91 -1.38
CA PHE A 44 1.91 -2.49 -0.68
C PHE A 44 2.41 -3.55 0.32
N THR A 45 2.03 -3.44 1.56
CA THR A 45 2.46 -4.37 2.62
C THR A 45 1.33 -5.15 3.28
N GLY A 46 0.06 -4.82 2.99
CA GLY A 46 -1.10 -5.42 3.67
C GLY A 46 -1.25 -4.99 5.14
N GLY A 47 -0.25 -4.37 5.74
CA GLY A 47 -0.30 -3.89 7.13
C GLY A 47 -1.39 -2.84 7.37
N LEU A 48 -1.82 -2.15 6.31
CA LEU A 48 -2.95 -1.23 6.37
C LEU A 48 -4.24 -1.95 6.79
N PHE A 49 -4.49 -3.15 6.30
CA PHE A 49 -5.70 -3.91 6.64
C PHE A 49 -5.90 -4.07 8.15
N SER A 50 -4.79 -4.15 8.89
CA SER A 50 -4.85 -4.23 10.34
C SER A 50 -5.25 -2.91 11.02
N ILE A 51 -4.98 -1.74 10.40
CA ILE A 51 -5.31 -0.43 11.00
C ILE A 51 -6.75 -0.04 10.74
N VAL A 52 -7.28 -0.46 9.62
CA VAL A 52 -8.65 -0.16 9.19
C VAL A 52 -9.56 -1.39 9.31
N ALA A 53 -9.22 -2.32 10.20
CA ALA A 53 -9.90 -3.61 10.31
C ALA A 53 -11.43 -3.49 10.38
N THR A 54 -11.96 -2.59 11.21
CA THR A 54 -13.41 -2.37 11.30
C THR A 54 -14.00 -1.87 9.99
N SER A 55 -13.39 -0.86 9.38
CA SER A 55 -13.85 -0.30 8.09
C SER A 55 -13.67 -1.30 6.95
N MET A 56 -12.63 -2.15 7.04
CA MET A 56 -12.41 -3.25 6.09
C MET A 56 -13.52 -4.31 6.21
N LYS A 57 -13.96 -4.60 7.43
CA LYS A 57 -15.09 -5.51 7.68
C LYS A 57 -16.37 -4.96 7.03
N ASP A 58 -16.70 -3.70 7.29
CA ASP A 58 -17.85 -3.05 6.65
C ASP A 58 -17.73 -3.13 5.12
N PHE A 59 -16.58 -2.75 4.58
CA PHE A 59 -16.33 -2.75 3.14
C PHE A 59 -16.49 -4.12 2.49
N ILE A 60 -15.84 -5.15 3.04
CA ILE A 60 -15.80 -6.48 2.42
C ILE A 60 -17.09 -7.26 2.69
N LEU A 61 -17.58 -7.26 3.94
CA LEU A 61 -18.67 -8.15 4.36
C LEU A 61 -20.05 -7.50 4.17
N GLU A 62 -20.19 -6.25 4.58
CA GLU A 62 -21.48 -5.57 4.51
C GLU A 62 -21.75 -4.97 3.11
N ASN A 63 -20.74 -4.35 2.52
CA ASN A 63 -20.88 -3.61 1.26
C ASN A 63 -20.54 -4.46 0.03
N ASN A 64 -20.11 -5.70 0.24
CA ASN A 64 -19.63 -6.57 -0.83
C ASN A 64 -18.49 -5.95 -1.66
N GLY A 65 -17.64 -5.16 -1.04
CA GLY A 65 -16.62 -4.34 -1.67
C GLY A 65 -15.56 -5.13 -2.41
N LYS A 66 -14.96 -4.49 -3.43
CA LYS A 66 -13.85 -5.05 -4.22
C LYS A 66 -12.67 -4.09 -4.26
N ILE A 67 -11.45 -4.62 -4.13
CA ILE A 67 -10.19 -3.90 -4.24
C ILE A 67 -9.51 -4.25 -5.56
N GLU A 68 -9.10 -3.24 -6.31
CA GLU A 68 -8.22 -3.35 -7.48
C GLU A 68 -6.90 -2.64 -7.16
N LEU A 69 -5.81 -3.38 -7.07
CA LEU A 69 -4.50 -2.90 -6.66
C LEU A 69 -3.48 -3.03 -7.78
N VAL A 70 -2.81 -1.93 -8.14
CA VAL A 70 -1.59 -1.95 -8.95
C VAL A 70 -0.42 -1.53 -8.09
N THR A 71 0.62 -2.35 -8.04
CA THR A 71 1.81 -2.05 -7.24
C THR A 71 3.08 -2.53 -7.95
N SER A 72 4.21 -1.85 -7.72
CA SER A 72 5.52 -2.36 -8.16
C SER A 72 6.08 -3.39 -7.21
N VAL A 73 5.67 -3.36 -5.96
CA VAL A 73 6.22 -4.21 -4.90
C VAL A 73 5.11 -4.68 -3.98
N ILE A 74 5.01 -5.98 -3.92
CA ILE A 74 4.22 -6.65 -2.91
C ILE A 74 5.22 -7.03 -1.81
N PHE A 75 5.11 -6.47 -0.63
CA PHE A 75 5.77 -6.95 0.58
C PHE A 75 7.14 -6.37 0.98
N ASN A 76 8.13 -5.96 0.14
CA ASN A 76 9.41 -5.50 0.68
C ASN A 76 10.25 -4.58 -0.23
N LYS A 77 10.86 -3.54 0.36
CA LYS A 77 11.78 -2.62 -0.30
C LYS A 77 13.16 -3.26 -0.61
N GLU A 78 13.65 -4.14 0.23
CA GLU A 78 14.93 -4.84 0.08
C GLU A 78 14.90 -5.80 -1.14
N TYR A 79 13.71 -6.24 -1.51
CA TYR A 79 13.44 -7.06 -2.68
C TYR A 79 13.70 -6.32 -3.99
N LEU A 80 13.38 -5.02 -4.07
CA LEU A 80 13.60 -4.19 -5.26
C LEU A 80 15.06 -3.96 -5.60
N GLU A 81 15.92 -3.91 -4.58
CA GLU A 81 17.35 -3.66 -4.77
C GLU A 81 18.06 -4.86 -5.41
N ASN A 82 17.43 -6.03 -5.38
CA ASN A 82 17.92 -7.29 -5.95
C ASN A 82 17.20 -7.70 -7.25
N LEU A 83 16.17 -6.97 -7.69
CA LEU A 83 15.50 -7.22 -8.96
C LEU A 83 16.38 -6.80 -10.15
N ASN A 84 17.25 -7.70 -10.60
CA ASN A 84 17.76 -7.68 -11.94
C ASN A 84 16.68 -8.23 -12.89
N GLN A 85 16.09 -7.39 -13.68
CA GLN A 85 15.35 -7.46 -14.94
C GLN A 85 14.51 -8.73 -15.33
N GLU A 86 14.56 -9.79 -14.55
CA GLU A 86 13.63 -10.91 -14.66
C GLU A 86 13.00 -11.08 -13.27
N ALA A 87 11.85 -10.45 -13.06
CA ALA A 87 11.04 -10.67 -11.86
C ALA A 87 10.65 -12.15 -11.82
N ASN A 88 11.54 -12.94 -11.27
CA ASN A 88 11.39 -14.38 -11.26
C ASN A 88 10.30 -14.69 -10.22
N GLN A 89 9.29 -15.46 -10.62
CA GLN A 89 8.23 -15.95 -9.73
C GLN A 89 8.82 -16.57 -8.45
N ASP A 90 10.01 -17.19 -8.55
CA ASP A 90 10.74 -17.78 -7.42
C ASP A 90 11.16 -16.75 -6.36
N GLU A 91 11.43 -15.51 -6.73
CA GLU A 91 11.82 -14.47 -5.78
C GLU A 91 10.61 -13.89 -5.07
N LEU A 92 9.48 -13.75 -5.75
CA LEU A 92 8.22 -13.35 -5.13
C LEU A 92 7.75 -14.43 -4.13
N ILE A 93 7.91 -15.70 -4.49
CA ILE A 93 7.64 -16.84 -3.59
C ILE A 93 8.56 -16.78 -2.36
N LYS A 94 9.86 -16.50 -2.54
CA LYS A 94 10.80 -16.34 -1.40
C LYS A 94 10.43 -15.15 -0.51
N ALA A 95 9.97 -14.04 -1.09
CA ALA A 95 9.51 -12.89 -0.32
C ALA A 95 8.26 -13.24 0.51
N LEU A 96 7.31 -13.99 -0.06
CA LEU A 96 6.16 -14.54 0.65
C LEU A 96 6.57 -15.49 1.79
N ASP A 97 7.50 -16.42 1.53
CA ASP A 97 7.99 -17.34 2.54
C ASP A 97 8.71 -16.63 3.71
N ASN A 98 9.39 -15.51 3.43
CA ASN A 98 9.99 -14.68 4.47
C ASN A 98 8.94 -13.96 5.33
N LEU A 99 7.86 -13.46 4.73
CA LEU A 99 6.75 -12.84 5.45
C LEU A 99 6.09 -13.79 6.45
N ILE A 100 5.90 -15.04 6.06
CA ILE A 100 5.23 -16.08 6.87
C ILE A 100 6.02 -16.42 8.13
N LYS A 101 7.33 -16.21 8.14
CA LYS A 101 8.20 -16.46 9.30
C LYS A 101 7.92 -15.52 10.48
N TYR A 102 7.25 -14.40 10.27
CA TYR A 102 6.87 -13.46 11.32
C TYR A 102 5.43 -13.70 11.75
N SER A 103 5.17 -13.80 13.07
CA SER A 103 3.86 -14.16 13.63
C SER A 103 2.68 -13.29 13.13
N ASN A 104 2.95 -12.02 12.86
CA ASN A 104 1.94 -11.09 12.33
C ASN A 104 1.82 -11.18 10.80
N GLY A 105 2.86 -11.63 10.11
CA GLY A 105 2.86 -11.85 8.67
C GLY A 105 1.92 -12.97 8.25
N LYS A 106 1.80 -14.01 9.07
CA LYS A 106 0.88 -15.12 8.81
C LYS A 106 -0.56 -14.61 8.69
N THR A 107 -1.05 -13.85 9.66
CA THR A 107 -2.46 -13.36 9.64
C THR A 107 -2.74 -12.40 8.49
N VAL A 108 -1.77 -11.55 8.12
CA VAL A 108 -1.93 -10.65 6.96
C VAL A 108 -1.99 -11.44 5.66
N ILE A 109 -1.16 -12.47 5.50
CA ILE A 109 -1.20 -13.35 4.31
C ILE A 109 -2.49 -14.16 4.26
N GLU A 110 -2.98 -14.65 5.39
CA GLU A 110 -4.27 -15.32 5.48
C GLU A 110 -5.42 -14.39 5.01
N ILE A 111 -5.41 -13.13 5.45
CA ILE A 111 -6.38 -12.12 4.98
C ILE A 111 -6.25 -11.90 3.48
N ILE A 112 -5.03 -11.66 2.97
CA ILE A 112 -4.81 -11.44 1.53
C ILE A 112 -5.23 -12.68 0.74
N GLY A 113 -4.86 -13.87 1.16
CA GLY A 113 -5.25 -15.14 0.52
C GLY A 113 -6.76 -15.34 0.47
N ALA A 114 -7.45 -15.06 1.58
CA ALA A 114 -8.90 -15.12 1.64
C ALA A 114 -9.58 -14.08 0.75
N LEU A 115 -9.05 -12.85 0.70
CA LEU A 115 -9.55 -11.79 -0.19
C LEU A 115 -9.39 -12.15 -1.66
N ILE A 116 -8.26 -12.74 -2.07
CA ILE A 116 -8.03 -13.21 -3.44
C ILE A 116 -8.95 -14.39 -3.76
N ALA A 117 -9.02 -15.38 -2.88
CA ALA A 117 -9.86 -16.57 -3.08
C ALA A 117 -11.36 -16.24 -3.22
N ASN A 118 -11.83 -15.19 -2.57
CA ASN A 118 -13.22 -14.70 -2.64
C ASN A 118 -13.41 -13.58 -3.67
N GLU A 119 -12.45 -13.34 -4.58
CA GLU A 119 -12.51 -12.32 -5.63
C GLU A 119 -12.72 -10.88 -5.11
N LYS A 120 -12.34 -10.63 -3.85
CA LYS A 120 -12.42 -9.31 -3.20
C LYS A 120 -11.19 -8.46 -3.42
N LEU A 121 -10.06 -9.07 -3.77
CA LEU A 121 -8.80 -8.40 -4.06
C LEU A 121 -8.22 -8.94 -5.36
N GLU A 122 -8.00 -8.04 -6.30
CA GLU A 122 -7.26 -8.31 -7.52
C GLU A 122 -5.97 -7.47 -7.52
N ILE A 123 -4.83 -8.13 -7.75
CA ILE A 123 -3.52 -7.48 -7.72
C ILE A 123 -2.87 -7.58 -9.10
N LYS A 124 -2.40 -6.45 -9.58
CA LYS A 124 -1.54 -6.35 -10.78
C LYS A 124 -0.19 -5.76 -10.42
N ILE A 125 0.84 -6.21 -11.11
CA ILE A 125 2.21 -5.75 -10.93
C ILE A 125 2.57 -4.77 -12.04
N ALA A 126 3.06 -3.60 -11.64
CA ALA A 126 3.57 -2.58 -12.56
C ALA A 126 5.09 -2.64 -12.63
N GLU A 127 5.63 -2.92 -13.80
CA GLU A 127 7.05 -2.99 -14.09
C GLU A 127 7.46 -1.85 -15.03
N VAL A 128 8.52 -1.14 -14.68
CA VAL A 128 9.10 -0.10 -15.53
C VAL A 128 10.25 -0.71 -16.32
N PRO A 129 10.25 -0.64 -17.67
CA PRO A 129 11.26 -1.28 -18.52
C PRO A 129 12.70 -0.76 -18.34
N ILE A 130 12.88 0.36 -17.64
CA ILE A 130 14.17 0.98 -17.35
C ILE A 130 14.44 0.85 -15.85
N PRO A 131 15.70 0.79 -15.38
CA PRO A 131 15.97 0.75 -13.95
C PRO A 131 15.19 1.82 -13.18
N GLY A 132 14.14 1.41 -12.45
CA GLY A 132 13.21 2.29 -11.75
C GLY A 132 12.04 1.51 -11.16
N ILE A 133 11.13 2.24 -10.55
CA ILE A 133 9.89 1.69 -10.01
C ILE A 133 8.71 2.54 -10.48
N HIS A 134 7.56 1.93 -10.67
CA HIS A 134 6.32 2.67 -10.77
C HIS A 134 6.04 3.36 -9.44
N HIS A 135 5.97 4.69 -9.45
CA HIS A 135 5.94 5.49 -8.21
C HIS A 135 4.69 6.37 -8.11
N GLU A 136 3.73 6.18 -8.99
CA GLU A 136 2.43 6.87 -8.91
C GLU A 136 1.65 6.38 -7.67
N LYS A 137 0.96 7.29 -7.02
CA LYS A 137 0.13 6.99 -5.85
C LYS A 137 -1.21 7.67 -6.02
N VAL A 138 -2.16 6.91 -6.55
CA VAL A 138 -3.54 7.33 -6.77
C VAL A 138 -4.45 6.32 -6.11
N GLY A 139 -5.43 6.79 -5.35
CA GLY A 139 -6.50 5.96 -4.83
C GLY A 139 -7.85 6.50 -5.28
N ILE A 140 -8.80 5.61 -5.56
CA ILE A 140 -10.15 5.97 -5.98
C ILE A 140 -11.13 5.15 -5.15
N PHE A 141 -12.02 5.82 -4.45
CA PHE A 141 -13.15 5.22 -3.77
C PHE A 141 -14.43 5.46 -4.56
N THR A 142 -15.32 4.47 -4.59
CA THR A 142 -16.65 4.57 -5.19
C THR A 142 -17.70 4.07 -4.22
N ASP A 143 -18.75 4.86 -4.00
CA ASP A 143 -19.89 4.49 -3.15
C ASP A 143 -21.00 3.76 -3.94
N ASN A 144 -22.00 3.29 -3.23
CA ASN A 144 -23.16 2.60 -3.82
C ASN A 144 -24.13 3.55 -4.57
N TYR A 145 -23.93 4.88 -4.47
CA TYR A 145 -24.75 5.90 -5.12
C TYR A 145 -24.11 6.42 -6.42
N GLY A 146 -23.00 5.84 -6.85
CA GLY A 146 -22.27 6.24 -8.04
C GLY A 146 -21.38 7.47 -7.85
N CYS A 147 -21.20 7.95 -6.61
CA CYS A 147 -20.25 8.99 -6.33
C CYS A 147 -18.86 8.37 -6.17
N SER A 148 -17.88 9.00 -6.79
CA SER A 148 -16.49 8.58 -6.70
C SER A 148 -15.60 9.77 -6.37
N LEU A 149 -14.52 9.50 -5.66
CA LEU A 149 -13.46 10.47 -5.44
C LEU A 149 -12.10 9.84 -5.66
N SER A 150 -11.13 10.64 -6.05
CA SER A 150 -9.74 10.24 -6.08
C SER A 150 -8.92 11.01 -5.06
N PHE A 151 -7.82 10.40 -4.65
CA PHE A 151 -6.77 11.08 -3.90
C PHE A 151 -5.41 10.73 -4.51
N SER A 152 -4.56 11.75 -4.64
CA SER A 152 -3.23 11.59 -5.22
C SER A 152 -2.19 12.42 -4.47
N GLY A 153 -0.99 11.84 -4.27
CA GLY A 153 0.07 12.48 -3.49
C GLY A 153 1.23 11.56 -3.19
N SER A 154 1.84 11.70 -2.01
CA SER A 154 3.02 10.94 -1.62
C SER A 154 2.73 9.60 -0.97
N ILE A 155 1.53 9.38 -0.45
CA ILE A 155 1.16 8.28 0.44
C ILE A 155 1.16 6.91 -0.24
N ASN A 156 1.94 5.97 0.29
CA ASN A 156 1.93 4.57 -0.10
C ASN A 156 0.90 3.75 0.69
N GLU A 157 0.53 2.58 0.15
CA GLU A 157 -0.40 1.66 0.80
C GLU A 157 0.34 0.80 1.84
N THR A 158 0.91 1.48 2.83
CA THR A 158 1.69 0.88 3.92
C THR A 158 1.23 1.44 5.26
N TRP A 159 1.50 0.71 6.34
CA TRP A 159 1.19 1.19 7.69
C TRP A 159 1.88 2.55 7.95
N SER A 160 3.19 2.64 7.68
CA SER A 160 3.95 3.87 7.92
C SER A 160 3.45 5.06 7.10
N GLY A 161 3.01 4.82 5.85
CA GLY A 161 2.41 5.86 5.00
C GLY A 161 1.18 6.50 5.66
N TRP A 162 0.34 5.69 6.27
CA TRP A 162 -0.92 6.15 6.85
C TRP A 162 -0.83 6.60 8.32
N THR A 163 0.29 6.32 9.01
CA THR A 163 0.35 6.55 10.48
C THR A 163 1.52 7.41 10.95
N VAL A 164 2.73 7.24 10.41
CA VAL A 164 3.96 7.85 10.95
C VAL A 164 4.71 8.74 9.99
N ASN A 165 4.60 8.50 8.68
CA ASN A 165 5.27 9.35 7.70
C ASN A 165 4.58 10.70 7.60
N SER A 166 5.36 11.74 7.27
CA SER A 166 4.80 13.03 6.85
C SER A 166 4.38 12.92 5.38
N GLU A 167 3.12 12.62 5.14
CA GLU A 167 2.54 12.44 3.82
C GLU A 167 1.54 13.55 3.54
N GLU A 168 1.35 13.89 2.26
CA GLU A 168 0.33 14.82 1.80
C GLU A 168 -0.33 14.29 0.53
N PHE A 169 -1.66 14.46 0.43
CA PHE A 169 -2.40 14.18 -0.78
C PHE A 169 -3.56 15.17 -0.98
N LYS A 170 -3.97 15.31 -2.23
CA LYS A 170 -5.12 16.11 -2.66
C LYS A 170 -6.30 15.18 -2.93
N VAL A 171 -7.50 15.68 -2.70
CA VAL A 171 -8.76 14.95 -2.93
C VAL A 171 -9.55 15.62 -4.03
N PHE A 172 -10.00 14.85 -5.01
CA PHE A 172 -10.81 15.31 -6.13
C PHE A 172 -12.10 14.50 -6.19
N LYS A 173 -13.23 15.18 -6.26
CA LYS A 173 -14.57 14.61 -6.19
C LYS A 173 -15.22 14.59 -7.58
N SER A 174 -15.94 13.52 -7.93
CA SER A 174 -16.62 13.41 -9.23
C SER A 174 -17.82 14.34 -9.38
N TRP A 175 -18.30 14.92 -8.29
CA TRP A 175 -19.57 15.67 -8.23
C TRP A 175 -19.41 17.16 -7.95
N ASP A 176 -18.21 17.69 -7.91
CA ASP A 176 -17.95 19.11 -7.65
C ASP A 176 -17.00 19.73 -8.70
N GLU A 177 -16.48 20.91 -8.43
CA GLU A 177 -15.62 21.67 -9.32
C GLU A 177 -14.27 20.95 -9.62
N SER A 178 -13.87 19.99 -8.78
CA SER A 178 -12.67 19.19 -8.97
C SER A 178 -12.87 18.00 -9.89
N SER A 179 -14.06 17.78 -10.43
CA SER A 179 -14.43 16.59 -11.23
C SER A 179 -13.52 16.34 -12.43
N LYS A 180 -12.97 17.37 -13.06
CA LYS A 180 -12.01 17.23 -14.17
C LYS A 180 -10.68 16.58 -13.71
N TYR A 181 -10.23 16.85 -12.49
CA TYR A 181 -9.03 16.24 -11.93
C TYR A 181 -9.31 14.80 -11.51
N PHE A 182 -10.47 14.54 -10.92
CA PHE A 182 -10.95 13.19 -10.66
C PHE A 182 -11.00 12.35 -11.95
N THR A 183 -11.56 12.88 -13.04
CA THR A 183 -11.61 12.20 -14.33
C THR A 183 -10.21 11.86 -14.84
N SER A 184 -9.27 12.80 -14.73
CA SER A 184 -7.87 12.58 -15.10
C SER A 184 -7.22 11.45 -14.29
N ASP A 185 -7.40 11.44 -12.96
CA ASP A 185 -6.87 10.38 -12.10
C ASP A 185 -7.49 9.02 -12.45
N LYS A 186 -8.80 8.99 -12.70
CA LYS A 186 -9.53 7.77 -13.06
C LYS A 186 -9.07 7.22 -14.41
N ASP A 187 -8.92 8.08 -15.42
CA ASP A 187 -8.45 7.67 -16.75
C ASP A 187 -7.02 7.15 -16.67
N GLN A 188 -6.14 7.81 -15.92
CA GLN A 188 -4.77 7.36 -15.70
C GLN A 188 -4.72 6.00 -14.97
N PHE A 189 -5.58 5.77 -13.98
CA PHE A 189 -5.68 4.47 -13.33
C PHE A 189 -6.18 3.40 -14.29
N ASN A 190 -7.22 3.69 -15.09
CA ASN A 190 -7.76 2.76 -16.06
C ASN A 190 -6.71 2.40 -17.13
N ASP A 191 -5.99 3.38 -17.68
CA ASP A 191 -4.91 3.14 -18.63
C ASP A 191 -3.81 2.26 -18.03
N LEU A 192 -3.47 2.47 -16.76
CA LEU A 192 -2.52 1.62 -16.05
C LEU A 192 -3.08 0.21 -15.85
N TRP A 193 -4.32 0.10 -15.37
CA TRP A 193 -4.99 -1.18 -15.12
C TRP A 193 -5.12 -2.05 -16.38
N GLU A 194 -5.45 -1.42 -17.52
CA GLU A 194 -5.58 -2.09 -18.83
C GLU A 194 -4.26 -2.26 -19.58
N ASN A 195 -3.12 -1.89 -18.95
CA ASN A 195 -1.79 -1.94 -19.57
C ASN A 195 -1.67 -1.09 -20.86
N ASN A 196 -2.32 0.06 -20.90
CA ASN A 196 -2.29 0.98 -22.04
C ASN A 196 -1.18 2.04 -21.94
N LYS A 197 -0.48 2.15 -20.80
CA LYS A 197 0.65 3.09 -20.63
C LYS A 197 1.90 2.55 -21.36
N THR A 198 2.57 3.41 -22.11
CA THR A 198 3.73 3.02 -22.94
C THR A 198 5.03 2.82 -22.17
N ASN A 199 5.12 3.38 -20.96
CA ASN A 199 6.33 3.40 -20.12
C ASN A 199 6.27 2.46 -18.92
N VAL A 200 5.20 1.70 -18.77
CA VAL A 200 4.97 0.75 -17.69
C VAL A 200 4.29 -0.48 -18.27
N ASN A 201 4.80 -1.66 -17.96
CA ASN A 201 4.12 -2.91 -18.24
C ASN A 201 3.34 -3.35 -17.02
N VAL A 202 2.06 -3.68 -17.19
CA VAL A 202 1.21 -4.14 -16.10
C VAL A 202 0.67 -5.53 -16.42
N TYR A 203 0.82 -6.44 -15.49
CA TYR A 203 0.37 -7.82 -15.63
C TYR A 203 -0.24 -8.33 -14.32
N SER A 204 -1.22 -9.22 -14.45
CA SER A 204 -1.83 -9.90 -13.30
C SER A 204 -0.82 -10.83 -12.63
N LEU A 205 -0.98 -11.08 -11.35
CA LEU A 205 -0.26 -12.16 -10.67
C LEU A 205 -0.46 -13.47 -11.43
N SER A 206 0.61 -14.25 -11.56
CA SER A 206 0.45 -15.58 -12.14
C SER A 206 -0.41 -16.45 -11.23
N LYS A 207 -1.15 -17.38 -11.83
CA LYS A 207 -1.98 -18.30 -11.06
C LYS A 207 -1.17 -19.09 -10.02
N ALA A 208 0.09 -19.42 -10.34
CA ALA A 208 0.97 -20.10 -9.39
C ALA A 208 1.28 -19.27 -8.13
N ILE A 209 1.41 -17.93 -8.28
CA ILE A 209 1.63 -17.03 -7.15
C ILE A 209 0.35 -16.85 -6.34
N GLU A 210 -0.79 -16.66 -7.01
CA GLU A 210 -2.09 -16.59 -6.35
C GLU A 210 -2.36 -17.86 -5.54
N ASP A 211 -2.20 -19.04 -6.14
CA ASP A 211 -2.38 -20.32 -5.48
C ASP A 211 -1.43 -20.49 -4.30
N LYS A 212 -0.19 -19.99 -4.41
CA LYS A 212 0.76 -19.99 -3.30
C LYS A 212 0.30 -19.08 -2.16
N ILE A 213 -0.18 -17.86 -2.45
CA ILE A 213 -0.72 -16.95 -1.44
C ILE A 213 -1.93 -17.61 -0.76
N ILE A 214 -2.86 -18.14 -1.55
CA ILE A 214 -4.06 -18.82 -1.04
C ILE A 214 -3.69 -20.03 -0.18
N SER A 215 -2.68 -20.82 -0.56
CA SER A 215 -2.24 -22.00 0.19
C SER A 215 -1.69 -21.71 1.59
N HIS A 216 -1.35 -20.47 1.88
CA HIS A 216 -0.93 -20.02 3.20
C HIS A 216 -2.10 -19.62 4.10
N ALA A 217 -3.29 -19.44 3.56
CA ALA A 217 -4.50 -19.29 4.34
C ALA A 217 -4.99 -20.69 4.74
N ASP A 218 -4.98 -21.00 6.04
CA ASP A 218 -5.46 -22.29 6.57
C ASP A 218 -6.95 -22.49 6.24
N ASP A 219 -7.70 -21.39 6.14
CA ASP A 219 -9.12 -21.35 5.77
C ASP A 219 -9.43 -20.02 5.07
N THR A 220 -9.91 -20.11 3.82
CA THR A 220 -10.27 -18.96 3.00
C THR A 220 -11.74 -18.57 3.11
N SER A 221 -12.50 -19.20 4.02
CA SER A 221 -13.91 -18.87 4.22
C SER A 221 -14.09 -17.41 4.67
N ILE A 222 -15.25 -16.85 4.35
CA ILE A 222 -15.63 -15.51 4.79
C ILE A 222 -15.69 -15.44 6.32
N GLU A 223 -16.15 -16.51 7.00
CA GLU A 223 -16.19 -16.57 8.46
C GLU A 223 -14.78 -16.51 9.07
N ASN A 224 -13.79 -17.16 8.46
CA ASN A 224 -12.42 -17.10 8.93
C ASN A 224 -11.77 -15.75 8.62
N LEU A 225 -12.07 -15.17 7.47
CA LEU A 225 -11.65 -13.80 7.13
C LEU A 225 -12.17 -12.79 8.17
N GLU A 226 -13.45 -12.90 8.56
CA GLU A 226 -14.04 -12.08 9.60
C GLU A 226 -13.30 -12.23 10.94
N LYS A 227 -13.05 -13.47 11.38
CA LYS A 227 -12.29 -13.75 12.61
C LYS A 227 -10.88 -13.16 12.56
N ASN A 228 -10.19 -13.27 11.45
CA ASN A 228 -8.84 -12.74 11.29
C ASN A 228 -8.82 -11.20 11.35
N ILE A 229 -9.81 -10.55 10.74
CA ILE A 229 -10.00 -9.10 10.84
C ILE A 229 -10.30 -8.69 12.30
N ASP A 230 -11.17 -9.41 12.98
CA ASP A 230 -11.51 -9.13 14.38
C ASP A 230 -10.32 -9.35 15.32
N LEU A 231 -9.51 -10.39 15.10
CA LEU A 231 -8.26 -10.63 15.85
C LEU A 231 -7.30 -9.46 15.73
N ILE A 232 -7.07 -8.97 14.52
CA ILE A 232 -6.19 -7.83 14.27
C ILE A 232 -6.76 -6.55 14.90
N SER A 233 -8.07 -6.35 14.82
CA SER A 233 -8.77 -5.22 15.42
C SER A 233 -8.66 -5.22 16.95
N GLY A 234 -8.88 -6.37 17.57
CA GLY A 234 -8.79 -6.55 19.03
C GLY A 234 -7.39 -6.29 19.58
N TRP A 235 -6.36 -6.72 18.88
CA TRP A 235 -4.95 -6.52 19.24
C TRP A 235 -4.57 -5.04 19.32
N ARG A 236 -5.08 -4.22 18.42
CA ARG A 236 -4.77 -2.79 18.35
C ARG A 236 -5.52 -1.97 19.37
N ASN A 237 -6.79 -2.27 19.62
CA ASN A 237 -7.56 -1.60 20.65
C ASN A 237 -6.90 -1.77 22.02
N LEU A 238 -6.32 -2.93 22.32
CA LEU A 238 -5.58 -3.16 23.57
C LEU A 238 -4.28 -2.36 23.65
N LYS A 239 -3.49 -2.28 22.57
CA LYS A 239 -2.23 -1.52 22.55
C LYS A 239 -2.47 0.00 22.56
N PHE A 240 -3.46 0.48 21.84
CA PHE A 240 -3.82 1.91 21.81
C PHE A 240 -4.35 2.42 23.16
N ILE A 241 -5.19 1.60 23.85
CA ILE A 241 -5.72 1.94 25.18
C ILE A 241 -4.62 1.91 26.25
N GLN A 242 -3.59 1.09 26.10
CA GLN A 242 -2.49 0.99 27.06
C GLN A 242 -1.36 2.01 26.83
N GLY A 243 -1.47 2.88 25.82
CA GLY A 243 -0.41 3.83 25.48
C GLY A 243 0.91 3.18 25.05
N ILE A 244 0.87 1.89 24.74
CA ILE A 244 2.00 1.15 24.20
C ILE A 244 2.05 1.49 22.71
N GLU A 245 3.10 2.20 22.28
CA GLU A 245 3.38 2.32 20.85
C GLU A 245 3.31 0.92 20.24
N PRO A 246 2.60 0.73 19.10
CA PRO A 246 2.61 -0.56 18.42
C PRO A 246 4.08 -0.93 18.22
N GLU A 247 4.48 -2.10 18.72
CA GLU A 247 5.81 -2.62 18.45
C GLU A 247 6.08 -2.44 16.98
N LYS A 248 7.26 -1.92 16.65
CA LYS A 248 7.74 -1.70 15.27
C LYS A 248 7.68 -2.95 14.39
N ASP A 249 7.35 -4.09 14.97
CA ASP A 249 7.23 -5.41 14.34
C ASP A 249 6.03 -5.60 13.38
N ILE A 250 5.15 -4.62 13.24
CA ILE A 250 4.06 -4.68 12.24
C ILE A 250 4.50 -4.02 10.92
N ASP A 251 5.53 -3.23 10.93
CA ASP A 251 6.27 -2.89 9.73
C ASP A 251 7.06 -4.11 9.30
N PHE A 252 6.48 -4.87 8.40
CA PHE A 252 7.22 -5.84 7.65
C PHE A 252 8.50 -5.17 7.19
N ILE A 253 9.63 -5.56 7.82
CA ILE A 253 10.98 -5.26 7.41
C ILE A 253 11.43 -3.83 7.70
N TYR A 254 11.60 -3.51 8.98
CA TYR A 254 12.83 -2.81 9.31
C TYR A 254 13.94 -3.86 9.38
N PRO A 255 15.07 -3.65 8.68
CA PRO A 255 16.26 -4.45 8.93
C PRO A 255 16.53 -4.40 10.45
N ASP A 256 16.78 -5.55 11.04
CA ASP A 256 17.25 -5.72 12.41
C ASP A 256 18.13 -4.52 12.80
N GLU A 257 17.71 -3.73 13.80
CA GLU A 257 18.46 -2.55 14.28
C GLU A 257 19.89 -2.93 14.71
N ASN A 258 20.16 -4.23 14.92
CA ASN A 258 21.47 -4.79 15.19
C ASN A 258 22.28 -5.12 13.92
N LYS A 259 21.70 -5.14 12.72
CA LYS A 259 22.49 -5.20 11.50
C LYS A 259 23.06 -3.82 11.24
N LYS A 260 24.37 -3.68 11.38
CA LYS A 260 25.11 -2.50 10.93
C LYS A 260 24.68 -2.20 9.49
N ARG A 261 23.96 -1.09 9.29
CA ARG A 261 23.57 -0.64 7.97
C ARG A 261 24.82 -0.39 7.16
N VAL A 262 24.98 -1.14 6.08
CA VAL A 262 26.15 -1.02 5.20
C VAL A 262 25.76 -0.09 4.08
N LEU A 263 26.54 0.97 3.89
CA LEU A 263 26.37 1.87 2.76
C LEU A 263 26.50 1.10 1.44
N MET A 264 25.62 1.35 0.51
CA MET A 264 25.70 0.83 -0.86
C MET A 264 26.92 1.39 -1.58
N ASN A 265 27.39 0.71 -2.62
CA ASN A 265 28.61 1.10 -3.33
C ASN A 265 28.54 2.55 -3.88
N HIS A 266 27.39 2.98 -4.42
CA HIS A 266 27.20 4.33 -4.90
C HIS A 266 27.20 5.37 -3.76
N GLN A 267 26.72 5.03 -2.57
CA GLN A 267 26.76 5.91 -1.40
C GLN A 267 28.20 6.05 -0.87
N LYS A 268 28.96 4.95 -0.84
CA LYS A 268 30.38 4.95 -0.48
C LYS A 268 31.19 5.81 -1.44
N SER A 269 31.01 5.60 -2.76
CA SER A 269 31.69 6.39 -3.80
C SER A 269 31.44 7.89 -3.64
N VAL A 270 30.20 8.29 -3.41
CA VAL A 270 29.84 9.71 -3.23
C VAL A 270 30.47 10.29 -1.98
N LEU A 271 30.51 9.55 -0.86
CA LEU A 271 31.19 10.01 0.36
C LEU A 271 32.69 10.14 0.16
N ASP A 272 33.31 9.24 -0.57
CA ASP A 272 34.75 9.29 -0.87
C ASP A 272 35.09 10.48 -1.78
N ASP A 273 34.24 10.73 -2.78
CA ASP A 273 34.44 11.90 -3.66
C ASP A 273 34.18 13.22 -2.92
N TRP A 274 33.19 13.26 -2.03
CA TRP A 274 32.93 14.43 -1.19
C TRP A 274 34.08 14.71 -0.23
N LYS A 275 34.67 13.68 0.38
CA LYS A 275 35.88 13.81 1.20
C LYS A 275 37.09 14.31 0.40
N LYS A 276 37.30 13.78 -0.83
CA LYS A 276 38.37 14.25 -1.73
C LYS A 276 38.24 15.70 -2.09
N ASN A 277 37.03 16.23 -2.15
CA ASN A 277 36.72 17.63 -2.42
C ASN A 277 36.60 18.46 -1.13
N GLU A 278 37.30 18.09 -0.07
CA GLU A 278 37.35 18.79 1.21
C GLU A 278 35.97 19.08 1.81
N PHE A 279 35.04 18.11 1.65
CA PHE A 279 33.63 18.20 2.07
C PHE A 279 32.81 19.29 1.37
N PHE A 280 33.25 19.70 0.18
CA PHE A 280 32.57 20.71 -0.62
C PHE A 280 31.94 20.10 -1.88
N GLY A 281 30.66 20.35 -2.13
CA GLY A 281 29.96 19.84 -3.31
C GLY A 281 28.46 19.58 -3.11
N ILE A 282 27.78 19.25 -4.22
CA ILE A 282 26.38 18.89 -4.25
C ILE A 282 26.26 17.40 -4.54
N ILE A 283 25.67 16.67 -3.61
CA ILE A 283 25.36 15.25 -3.79
C ILE A 283 24.01 15.13 -4.53
N LYS A 284 24.05 14.60 -5.76
CA LYS A 284 22.85 14.31 -6.54
C LYS A 284 22.58 12.83 -6.54
N HIS A 285 21.55 12.41 -5.82
CA HIS A 285 21.05 11.06 -5.82
C HIS A 285 19.63 11.01 -6.35
N ALA A 286 19.28 9.94 -7.06
CA ALA A 286 17.91 9.69 -7.49
C ALA A 286 16.97 9.54 -6.28
N THR A 287 15.68 9.78 -6.48
CA THR A 287 14.66 9.51 -5.47
C THR A 287 14.67 8.01 -5.12
N GLY A 288 14.61 7.67 -3.84
CA GLY A 288 14.68 6.28 -3.39
C GLY A 288 16.08 5.67 -3.26
N SER A 289 17.15 6.39 -3.65
CA SER A 289 18.54 5.87 -3.57
C SER A 289 19.14 5.89 -2.15
N GLY A 290 18.36 6.18 -1.12
CA GLY A 290 18.85 6.21 0.27
C GLY A 290 19.66 7.45 0.64
N LYS A 291 19.38 8.62 0.04
CA LYS A 291 20.05 9.90 0.35
C LYS A 291 20.18 10.22 1.82
N THR A 292 19.15 9.92 2.59
CA THR A 292 19.11 10.16 4.05
C THR A 292 20.17 9.37 4.82
N PHE A 293 20.75 8.35 4.21
CA PHE A 293 21.79 7.49 4.77
C PHE A 293 23.20 7.85 4.30
N THR A 294 23.32 8.66 3.27
CA THR A 294 24.61 9.17 2.80
C THR A 294 24.98 10.43 3.54
#